data_863923f090ba815a9d6b37adc1da377e
#
_entry.id   863923f090ba815a9d6b37adc1da377e
#
_cell.length_a   1.000
_cell.length_b   1.000
_cell.length_c   1.000
_cell.angle_alpha   90.00
_cell.angle_beta   90.00
_cell.angle_gamma   90.00
#
_symmetry.space_group_name_H-M   'P 1'
#
loop_
_entity.id
_entity.type
_entity.pdbx_description
1 polymer ?
#
loop_
_entity_poly.entity_id
_entity_poly.type
_entity_poly.pdbx_seq_one_letter_code
_entity_poly.pdbx_strand_id
1 'polypeptide(L)'
;SAASDVYKRQAITGVKGGLIVIAADDPSMHSSQNEQDSRFYGDFSLIPMYEPSNQQEAYDMVYSGFEFSEKLGEPILMRMVTRLAHSRSGVERKAQKPQNGISFSEDPRQFILLPGNARKRYKVLLARQDEFIKASEESPYNKYTDGPNKKLGIIACGIGYNYLMENYPEGCEYPVLKIGQYPLPKKQLHQLIDSCDEILVLEDGQPFVEKQLKGYLGIG
;
A
#
# COMPACT_ATOMS: atom_id res chain seq x y z
N SER A 1 20.47 -3.97 0.22
CA SER A 1 21.00 -2.63 0.51
C SER A 1 20.68 -2.24 1.95
N ALA A 2 21.35 -1.20 2.48
CA ALA A 2 21.10 -0.72 3.85
C ALA A 2 19.62 -0.33 4.06
N ALA A 3 18.95 0.23 3.05
CA ALA A 3 17.55 0.60 3.12
C ALA A 3 16.62 -0.60 3.32
N SER A 4 16.81 -1.68 2.56
CA SER A 4 15.99 -2.89 2.70
C SER A 4 16.17 -3.57 4.07
N ASP A 5 17.37 -3.49 4.64
CA ASP A 5 17.65 -3.99 5.99
C ASP A 5 16.91 -3.16 7.06
N VAL A 6 16.89 -1.82 6.89
CA VAL A 6 16.14 -0.92 7.79
C VAL A 6 14.65 -1.26 7.78
N TYR A 7 14.02 -1.41 6.61
CA TYR A 7 12.60 -1.78 6.52
C TYR A 7 12.32 -3.13 7.20
N LYS A 8 13.12 -4.14 6.91
CA LYS A 8 12.94 -5.49 7.48
C LYS A 8 13.16 -5.53 8.99
N ARG A 9 14.17 -4.84 9.49
CA ARG A 9 14.43 -4.74 10.93
C ARG A 9 13.30 -4.01 11.64
N GLN A 10 12.85 -2.89 11.09
CA GLN A 10 11.76 -2.11 11.69
C GLN A 10 10.45 -2.90 11.70
N ALA A 11 10.14 -3.65 10.64
CA ALA A 11 9.01 -4.57 10.61
C ALA A 11 9.09 -5.63 11.72
N ILE A 12 10.27 -6.17 12.00
CA ILE A 12 10.45 -7.18 13.04
C ILE A 12 10.33 -6.58 14.44
N THR A 13 10.88 -5.38 14.68
CA THR A 13 10.79 -4.72 16.00
C THR A 13 9.41 -4.13 16.26
N GLY A 14 8.71 -3.71 15.21
CA GLY A 14 7.52 -2.87 15.32
C GLY A 14 7.86 -1.42 15.71
N VAL A 15 6.84 -0.63 15.95
CA VAL A 15 6.95 0.76 16.38
C VAL A 15 6.06 1.04 17.58
N LYS A 16 6.39 2.07 18.37
CA LYS A 16 5.55 2.60 19.44
C LYS A 16 4.84 3.88 19.02
N GLY A 17 5.58 4.82 18.47
CA GLY A 17 5.01 5.98 17.79
C GLY A 17 4.77 5.67 16.31
N GLY A 18 3.92 6.43 15.65
CA GLY A 18 3.67 6.25 14.22
C GLY A 18 4.92 6.47 13.38
N LEU A 19 5.16 5.57 12.43
CA LEU A 19 6.27 5.65 11.49
C LEU A 19 5.76 5.44 10.06
N ILE A 20 5.95 6.45 9.22
CA ILE A 20 5.73 6.36 7.77
C ILE A 20 7.07 6.50 7.08
N VAL A 21 7.44 5.53 6.27
CA VAL A 21 8.64 5.56 5.43
C VAL A 21 8.20 5.91 4.02
N ILE A 22 8.62 7.07 3.52
CA ILE A 22 8.29 7.50 2.15
C ILE A 22 9.39 7.04 1.21
N ALA A 23 9.03 6.25 0.20
CA ALA A 23 9.88 5.87 -0.90
C ALA A 23 9.46 6.64 -2.16
N ALA A 24 10.37 7.43 -2.71
CA ALA A 24 10.16 8.17 -3.95
C ALA A 24 10.70 7.33 -5.11
N ASP A 25 9.80 6.67 -5.83
CA ASP A 25 10.13 5.81 -6.96
C ASP A 25 10.10 6.60 -8.28
N ASP A 26 10.97 6.22 -9.19
CA ASP A 26 11.01 6.75 -10.56
C ASP A 26 10.73 5.62 -11.59
N PRO A 27 9.46 5.18 -11.69
CA PRO A 27 9.06 4.18 -12.67
C PRO A 27 9.38 4.65 -14.09
N SER A 28 9.88 3.73 -14.91
CA SER A 28 10.34 4.02 -16.29
C SER A 28 11.55 4.96 -16.36
N MET A 29 12.28 5.15 -15.27
CA MET A 29 13.60 5.80 -15.25
C MET A 29 13.61 7.20 -15.87
N HIS A 30 12.68 8.09 -15.50
CA HIS A 30 12.62 9.46 -16.03
C HIS A 30 13.89 10.26 -15.72
N SER A 31 14.49 10.04 -14.55
CA SER A 31 15.77 10.66 -14.15
C SER A 31 16.70 9.70 -13.39
N SER A 32 16.24 8.52 -13.02
CA SER A 32 17.02 7.51 -12.31
C SER A 32 17.82 6.62 -13.27
N GLN A 33 18.88 6.02 -12.76
CA GLN A 33 19.74 5.11 -13.55
C GLN A 33 19.20 3.68 -13.63
N ASN A 34 18.16 3.35 -12.86
CA ASN A 34 17.56 2.02 -12.79
C ASN A 34 16.08 2.13 -12.44
N GLU A 35 15.32 1.13 -12.84
CA GLU A 35 13.90 0.98 -12.49
C GLU A 35 13.74 0.88 -10.96
N GLN A 36 12.72 1.56 -10.43
CA GLN A 36 12.43 1.62 -9.00
C GLN A 36 10.98 1.26 -8.75
N ASP A 37 10.75 0.23 -7.93
CA ASP A 37 9.44 -0.15 -7.44
C ASP A 37 9.54 -0.64 -5.99
N SER A 38 9.24 0.26 -5.06
CA SER A 38 9.33 0.01 -3.63
C SER A 38 8.23 -0.91 -3.08
N ARG A 39 7.19 -1.23 -3.87
CA ARG A 39 6.15 -2.20 -3.47
C ARG A 39 6.75 -3.56 -3.14
N PHE A 40 7.78 -3.98 -3.89
CA PHE A 40 8.50 -5.23 -3.60
C PHE A 40 9.23 -5.21 -2.24
N TYR A 41 9.68 -4.05 -1.77
CA TYR A 41 10.28 -3.94 -0.44
C TYR A 41 9.24 -4.03 0.67
N GLY A 42 8.06 -3.46 0.48
CA GLY A 42 6.96 -3.57 1.41
C GLY A 42 6.47 -5.02 1.54
N ASP A 43 6.28 -5.71 0.42
CA ASP A 43 5.93 -7.13 0.38
C ASP A 43 7.01 -8.00 1.04
N PHE A 44 8.27 -7.84 0.65
CA PHE A 44 9.40 -8.52 1.29
C PHE A 44 9.47 -8.27 2.80
N SER A 45 9.12 -7.07 3.25
CA SER A 45 9.15 -6.69 4.66
C SER A 45 7.90 -7.09 5.42
N LEU A 46 6.84 -7.50 4.74
CA LEU A 46 5.55 -7.91 5.30
C LEU A 46 4.85 -6.77 6.07
N ILE A 47 4.99 -5.53 5.59
CA ILE A 47 4.39 -4.34 6.19
C ILE A 47 3.29 -3.74 5.31
N PRO A 48 2.31 -3.04 5.91
CA PRO A 48 1.33 -2.29 5.14
C PRO A 48 1.99 -1.22 4.25
N MET A 49 1.38 -0.97 3.09
CA MET A 49 1.85 0.06 2.17
C MET A 49 0.71 0.98 1.74
N TYR A 50 1.07 2.23 1.45
CA TYR A 50 0.22 3.21 0.79
C TYR A 50 0.76 3.56 -0.60
N GLU A 51 -0.16 3.71 -1.55
CA GLU A 51 0.14 4.14 -2.92
C GLU A 51 -0.94 5.13 -3.37
N PRO A 52 -0.76 6.45 -3.11
CA PRO A 52 -1.76 7.45 -3.44
C PRO A 52 -1.93 7.64 -4.94
N SER A 53 -3.16 7.92 -5.38
CA SER A 53 -3.48 8.21 -6.78
C SER A 53 -3.34 9.70 -7.13
N ASN A 54 -3.43 10.58 -6.13
CA ASN A 54 -3.34 12.02 -6.31
C ASN A 54 -2.81 12.72 -5.05
N GLN A 55 -2.64 14.04 -5.12
CA GLN A 55 -2.06 14.84 -4.03
C GLN A 55 -2.94 14.88 -2.78
N GLN A 56 -4.27 14.91 -2.95
CA GLN A 56 -5.18 14.87 -1.80
C GLN A 56 -5.05 13.56 -1.05
N GLU A 57 -5.00 12.43 -1.75
CA GLU A 57 -4.78 11.14 -1.10
C GLU A 57 -3.41 11.05 -0.44
N ALA A 58 -2.35 11.59 -1.08
CA ALA A 58 -1.03 11.64 -0.47
C ALA A 58 -1.05 12.39 0.88
N TYR A 59 -1.74 13.53 0.93
CA TYR A 59 -1.95 14.29 2.15
C TYR A 59 -2.77 13.50 3.18
N ASP A 60 -3.89 12.92 2.77
CA ASP A 60 -4.80 12.18 3.65
C ASP A 60 -4.17 10.91 4.22
N MET A 61 -3.39 10.20 3.42
CA MET A 61 -2.64 9.02 3.84
C MET A 61 -1.57 9.36 4.89
N VAL A 62 -0.87 10.48 4.75
CA VAL A 62 0.06 10.94 5.79
C VAL A 62 -0.71 11.38 7.04
N TYR A 63 -1.79 12.14 6.87
CA TYR A 63 -2.59 12.65 7.98
C TYR A 63 -3.19 11.54 8.86
N SER A 64 -3.67 10.45 8.26
CA SER A 64 -4.24 9.29 8.97
C SER A 64 -3.22 8.19 9.26
N GLY A 65 -2.13 8.16 8.51
CA GLY A 65 -1.18 7.05 8.52
C GLY A 65 -0.38 6.92 9.81
N PHE A 66 -0.10 8.02 10.50
CA PHE A 66 0.56 7.95 11.81
C PHE A 66 -0.29 7.23 12.85
N GLU A 67 -1.60 7.54 12.93
CA GLU A 67 -2.52 6.82 13.82
C GLU A 67 -2.69 5.36 13.40
N PHE A 68 -2.74 5.10 12.10
CA PHE A 68 -2.82 3.75 11.57
C PHE A 68 -1.57 2.94 11.92
N SER A 69 -0.38 3.52 11.76
CA SER A 69 0.89 2.92 12.17
C SER A 69 0.95 2.65 13.67
N GLU A 70 0.55 3.61 14.51
CA GLU A 70 0.49 3.44 15.97
C GLU A 70 -0.49 2.34 16.37
N LYS A 71 -1.69 2.32 15.79
CA LYS A 71 -2.71 1.29 16.04
C LYS A 71 -2.21 -0.11 15.69
N LEU A 72 -1.52 -0.23 14.56
CA LEU A 72 -0.93 -1.49 14.14
C LEU A 72 0.37 -1.82 14.90
N GLY A 73 1.07 -0.83 15.45
CA GLY A 73 2.42 -1.00 16.01
C GLY A 73 3.46 -1.41 14.97
N GLU A 74 3.24 -1.04 13.70
CA GLU A 74 4.10 -1.38 12.56
C GLU A 74 4.39 -0.16 11.70
N PRO A 75 5.57 -0.08 11.05
CA PRO A 75 5.83 0.96 10.07
C PRO A 75 4.91 0.80 8.84
N ILE A 76 4.64 1.90 8.17
CA ILE A 76 3.94 1.93 6.89
C ILE A 76 4.92 2.41 5.82
N LEU A 77 5.00 1.69 4.71
CA LEU A 77 5.72 2.17 3.52
C LEU A 77 4.74 2.96 2.64
N MET A 78 5.09 4.20 2.30
CA MET A 78 4.32 5.02 1.37
C MET A 78 5.12 5.22 0.09
N ARG A 79 4.60 4.70 -1.01
CA ARG A 79 5.18 4.84 -2.34
C ARG A 79 4.72 6.13 -2.98
N MET A 80 5.66 6.97 -3.39
CA MET A 80 5.40 8.19 -4.17
C MET A 80 6.09 8.07 -5.52
N VAL A 81 5.32 8.07 -6.60
CA VAL A 81 5.90 8.01 -7.95
C VAL A 81 6.29 9.39 -8.45
N THR A 82 7.28 9.47 -9.32
CA THR A 82 7.82 10.72 -9.89
C THR A 82 6.74 11.65 -10.41
N ARG A 83 5.77 11.15 -11.16
CA ARG A 83 4.69 11.96 -11.73
C ARG A 83 3.83 12.63 -10.65
N LEU A 84 3.54 11.93 -9.57
CA LEU A 84 2.80 12.50 -8.45
C LEU A 84 3.66 13.50 -7.67
N ALA A 85 4.95 13.19 -7.42
CA ALA A 85 5.87 14.04 -6.67
C ALA A 85 6.17 15.36 -7.38
N HIS A 86 6.19 15.37 -8.72
CA HIS A 86 6.48 16.55 -9.54
C HIS A 86 5.23 17.34 -9.94
N SER A 87 4.03 16.81 -9.73
CA SER A 87 2.78 17.50 -10.03
C SER A 87 2.34 18.39 -8.85
N ARG A 88 1.45 19.34 -9.13
CA ARG A 88 0.89 20.26 -8.13
C ARG A 88 -0.62 20.29 -8.24
N SER A 89 -1.28 20.27 -7.09
CA SER A 89 -2.72 20.44 -6.98
C SER A 89 -3.06 21.15 -5.68
N GLY A 90 -4.23 21.78 -5.61
CA GLY A 90 -4.80 22.21 -4.35
C GLY A 90 -5.18 21.01 -3.50
N VAL A 91 -4.91 21.09 -2.19
CA VAL A 91 -5.34 20.10 -1.21
C VAL A 91 -6.16 20.74 -0.12
N GLU A 92 -7.25 20.08 0.27
CA GLU A 92 -8.04 20.46 1.43
C GLU A 92 -7.28 20.07 2.71
N ARG A 93 -6.94 21.09 3.50
CA ARG A 93 -6.19 20.87 4.74
C ARG A 93 -7.12 20.54 5.89
N LYS A 94 -6.75 19.55 6.68
CA LYS A 94 -7.44 19.13 7.89
C LYS A 94 -6.90 19.85 9.13
N ALA A 95 -7.69 19.90 10.19
CA ALA A 95 -7.26 20.46 11.47
C ALA A 95 -6.09 19.65 12.05
N GLN A 96 -5.20 20.34 12.77
CA GLN A 96 -4.09 19.66 13.44
C GLN A 96 -4.61 18.67 14.48
N LYS A 97 -4.07 17.46 14.48
CA LYS A 97 -4.39 16.46 15.52
C LYS A 97 -3.62 16.75 16.80
N PRO A 98 -4.21 16.46 17.96
CA PRO A 98 -3.49 16.52 19.22
C PRO A 98 -2.35 15.50 19.24
N GLN A 99 -1.28 15.82 19.94
CA GLN A 99 -0.18 14.91 20.15
C GLN A 99 -0.59 13.79 21.11
N ASN A 100 -0.30 12.54 20.77
CA ASN A 100 -0.48 11.41 21.66
C ASN A 100 0.54 11.45 22.81
N GLY A 101 0.20 10.83 23.94
CA GLY A 101 1.09 10.71 25.08
C GLY A 101 2.34 9.89 24.72
N ILE A 102 3.51 10.36 25.17
CA ILE A 102 4.77 9.62 24.97
C ILE A 102 4.78 8.40 25.92
N SER A 103 5.02 7.22 25.37
CA SER A 103 5.17 5.99 26.14
C SER A 103 6.34 5.15 25.63
N PHE A 104 7.01 4.48 26.54
CA PHE A 104 8.06 3.51 26.22
C PHE A 104 7.51 2.09 26.14
N SER A 105 8.23 1.19 25.48
CA SER A 105 7.85 -0.22 25.49
C SER A 105 8.02 -0.81 26.90
N GLU A 106 7.05 -1.62 27.34
CA GLU A 106 7.12 -2.34 28.60
C GLU A 106 8.19 -3.44 28.57
N ASP A 107 8.45 -4.03 27.38
CA ASP A 107 9.53 -5.00 27.17
C ASP A 107 10.63 -4.40 26.27
N PRO A 108 11.75 -3.95 26.87
CA PRO A 108 12.88 -3.41 26.10
C PRO A 108 13.47 -4.42 25.08
N ARG A 109 13.29 -5.75 25.30
CA ARG A 109 13.77 -6.79 24.39
C ARG A 109 13.07 -6.74 23.02
N GLN A 110 11.92 -6.07 22.91
CA GLN A 110 11.26 -5.84 21.64
C GLN A 110 12.20 -5.19 20.61
N PHE A 111 13.03 -4.24 21.06
CA PHE A 111 13.94 -3.48 20.22
C PHE A 111 15.38 -4.03 20.18
N ILE A 112 15.63 -5.15 20.84
CA ILE A 112 16.94 -5.82 20.87
C ILE A 112 16.88 -7.07 19.98
N LEU A 113 17.35 -6.93 18.73
CA LEU A 113 17.29 -7.99 17.72
C LEU A 113 18.46 -9.01 17.85
N LEU A 114 18.62 -9.60 19.02
CA LEU A 114 19.38 -10.84 19.12
C LEU A 114 18.62 -11.98 18.41
N PRO A 115 19.29 -12.99 17.84
CA PRO A 115 18.65 -14.04 17.04
C PRO A 115 17.43 -14.71 17.71
N GLY A 116 17.48 -14.92 19.02
CA GLY A 116 16.37 -15.48 19.79
C GLY A 116 15.14 -14.56 19.84
N ASN A 117 15.35 -13.27 20.05
CA ASN A 117 14.29 -12.26 20.06
C ASN A 117 13.74 -12.03 18.65
N ALA A 118 14.61 -11.91 17.66
CA ALA A 118 14.23 -11.74 16.26
C ALA A 118 13.29 -12.85 15.77
N ARG A 119 13.61 -14.12 16.08
CA ARG A 119 12.74 -15.26 15.73
C ARG A 119 11.35 -15.18 16.38
N LYS A 120 11.27 -14.75 17.64
CA LYS A 120 9.97 -14.56 18.31
C LYS A 120 9.17 -13.43 17.67
N ARG A 121 9.81 -12.30 17.42
CA ARG A 121 9.17 -11.14 16.81
C ARG A 121 8.72 -11.41 15.38
N TYR A 122 9.51 -12.14 14.60
CA TYR A 122 9.12 -12.53 13.24
C TYR A 122 7.87 -13.42 13.23
N LYS A 123 7.71 -14.34 14.19
CA LYS A 123 6.47 -15.12 14.33
C LYS A 123 5.26 -14.21 14.63
N VAL A 124 5.43 -13.17 15.43
CA VAL A 124 4.38 -12.18 15.71
C VAL A 124 3.99 -11.43 14.42
N LEU A 125 4.98 -10.97 13.65
CA LEU A 125 4.74 -10.30 12.37
C LEU A 125 3.97 -11.20 11.37
N LEU A 126 4.36 -12.48 11.27
CA LEU A 126 3.65 -13.45 10.42
C LEU A 126 2.21 -13.68 10.85
N ALA A 127 1.95 -13.80 12.15
CA ALA A 127 0.60 -14.01 12.68
C ALA A 127 -0.33 -12.82 12.47
N ARG A 128 0.21 -11.63 12.15
CA ARG A 128 -0.57 -10.40 11.96
C ARG A 128 -0.94 -10.11 10.50
N GLN A 129 -0.50 -10.95 9.56
CA GLN A 129 -0.75 -10.68 8.15
C GLN A 129 -2.25 -10.62 7.81
N ASP A 130 -3.09 -11.44 8.44
CA ASP A 130 -4.54 -11.39 8.25
C ASP A 130 -5.15 -10.08 8.80
N GLU A 131 -4.59 -9.50 9.87
CA GLU A 131 -4.97 -8.17 10.37
C GLU A 131 -4.67 -7.09 9.33
N PHE A 132 -3.53 -7.17 8.64
CA PHE A 132 -3.16 -6.19 7.62
C PHE A 132 -4.03 -6.32 6.36
N ILE A 133 -4.37 -7.54 5.96
CA ILE A 133 -5.32 -7.79 4.87
C ILE A 133 -6.68 -7.20 5.22
N LYS A 134 -7.19 -7.47 6.41
CA LYS A 134 -8.46 -6.90 6.87
C LYS A 134 -8.44 -5.37 6.90
N ALA A 135 -7.36 -4.78 7.39
CA ALA A 135 -7.19 -3.32 7.39
C ALA A 135 -7.17 -2.74 5.96
N SER A 136 -6.64 -3.48 4.99
CA SER A 136 -6.68 -3.11 3.57
C SER A 136 -8.09 -3.23 2.98
N GLU A 137 -8.85 -4.26 3.36
CA GLU A 137 -10.24 -4.45 2.93
C GLU A 137 -11.17 -3.34 3.47
N GLU A 138 -10.90 -2.83 4.67
CA GLU A 138 -11.64 -1.75 5.32
C GLU A 138 -11.12 -0.35 4.96
N SER A 139 -10.08 -0.27 4.15
CA SER A 139 -9.42 0.99 3.80
C SER A 139 -10.29 1.89 2.92
N PRO A 140 -10.37 3.20 3.21
CA PRO A 140 -11.04 4.16 2.34
C PRO A 140 -10.29 4.37 1.02
N TYR A 141 -9.05 3.92 0.92
CA TYR A 141 -8.20 4.05 -0.27
C TYR A 141 -8.35 2.88 -1.24
N ASN A 142 -9.01 1.79 -0.81
CA ASN A 142 -9.36 0.64 -1.65
C ASN A 142 -10.86 0.66 -1.93
N LYS A 143 -11.24 0.81 -3.18
CA LYS A 143 -12.65 0.99 -3.54
C LYS A 143 -13.03 0.14 -4.72
N TYR A 144 -14.00 -0.74 -4.52
CA TYR A 144 -14.70 -1.39 -5.61
C TYR A 144 -15.84 -0.49 -6.10
N THR A 145 -15.89 -0.24 -7.39
CA THR A 145 -16.99 0.45 -8.08
C THR A 145 -17.53 -0.49 -9.14
N ASP A 146 -18.80 -0.79 -9.05
CA ASP A 146 -19.45 -1.67 -10.03
C ASP A 146 -19.65 -0.96 -11.37
N GLY A 147 -19.73 -1.75 -12.46
CA GLY A 147 -20.01 -1.29 -13.81
C GLY A 147 -20.91 -2.27 -14.55
N PRO A 148 -21.72 -1.79 -15.51
CA PRO A 148 -22.68 -2.65 -16.22
C PRO A 148 -22.02 -3.64 -17.19
N ASN A 149 -20.82 -3.34 -17.70
CA ASN A 149 -20.10 -4.18 -18.65
C ASN A 149 -19.12 -5.12 -17.94
N LYS A 150 -19.49 -6.39 -17.82
CA LYS A 150 -18.72 -7.41 -17.10
C LYS A 150 -17.66 -8.13 -17.96
N LYS A 151 -17.53 -7.77 -19.24
CA LYS A 151 -16.49 -8.37 -20.09
C LYS A 151 -15.08 -8.09 -19.60
N LEU A 152 -14.89 -6.93 -18.93
CA LEU A 152 -13.60 -6.50 -18.42
C LEU A 152 -13.75 -5.97 -17.01
N GLY A 153 -12.96 -6.48 -16.06
CA GLY A 153 -12.74 -5.88 -14.75
C GLY A 153 -11.41 -5.15 -14.74
N ILE A 154 -11.34 -3.99 -14.10
CA ILE A 154 -10.11 -3.17 -14.08
C ILE A 154 -9.61 -3.06 -12.65
N ILE A 155 -8.36 -3.45 -12.43
CA ILE A 155 -7.62 -3.15 -11.19
C ILE A 155 -6.72 -1.95 -11.49
N ALA A 156 -6.90 -0.85 -10.75
CA ALA A 156 -6.14 0.38 -10.96
C ALA A 156 -5.40 0.78 -9.68
N CYS A 157 -4.06 0.76 -9.71
CA CYS A 157 -3.19 0.99 -8.58
C CYS A 157 -2.62 2.40 -8.59
N GLY A 158 -2.63 3.07 -7.43
CA GLY A 158 -2.05 4.39 -7.28
C GLY A 158 -2.43 5.36 -8.39
N ILE A 159 -1.43 5.97 -9.04
CA ILE A 159 -1.64 6.95 -10.12
C ILE A 159 -2.35 6.34 -11.35
N GLY A 160 -2.25 5.03 -11.56
CA GLY A 160 -2.97 4.34 -12.64
C GLY A 160 -4.47 4.53 -12.55
N TYR A 161 -5.02 4.65 -11.34
CA TYR A 161 -6.43 4.99 -11.16
C TYR A 161 -6.75 6.40 -11.65
N ASN A 162 -5.88 7.36 -11.42
CA ASN A 162 -6.09 8.72 -11.90
C ASN A 162 -6.13 8.78 -13.44
N TYR A 163 -5.21 8.08 -14.11
CA TYR A 163 -5.20 7.98 -15.57
C TYR A 163 -6.43 7.28 -16.13
N LEU A 164 -6.92 6.23 -15.44
CA LEU A 164 -8.17 5.60 -15.83
C LEU A 164 -9.32 6.60 -15.79
N MET A 165 -9.46 7.35 -14.69
CA MET A 165 -10.57 8.28 -14.51
C MET A 165 -10.50 9.50 -15.43
N GLU A 166 -9.32 9.90 -15.92
CA GLU A 166 -9.18 10.91 -16.97
C GLU A 166 -9.83 10.49 -18.29
N ASN A 167 -9.84 9.17 -18.58
CA ASN A 167 -10.50 8.63 -19.77
C ASN A 167 -12.00 8.37 -19.57
N TYR A 168 -12.46 8.32 -18.33
CA TYR A 168 -13.85 8.05 -17.96
C TYR A 168 -14.38 9.11 -16.98
N PRO A 169 -14.46 10.39 -17.38
CA PRO A 169 -14.86 11.49 -16.48
C PRO A 169 -16.30 11.35 -15.98
N GLU A 170 -17.18 10.74 -16.77
CA GLU A 170 -18.59 10.48 -16.42
C GLU A 170 -18.79 9.14 -15.67
N GLY A 171 -17.71 8.40 -15.41
CA GLY A 171 -17.72 7.10 -14.81
C GLY A 171 -17.37 5.97 -15.77
N CYS A 172 -16.68 4.94 -15.27
CA CYS A 172 -16.26 3.79 -16.07
C CYS A 172 -17.42 2.80 -16.24
N GLU A 173 -17.63 2.33 -17.47
CA GLU A 173 -18.64 1.30 -17.74
C GLU A 173 -18.26 -0.10 -17.20
N TYR A 174 -16.98 -0.32 -16.98
CA TYR A 174 -16.45 -1.57 -16.42
C TYR A 174 -16.37 -1.52 -14.89
N PRO A 175 -16.48 -2.66 -14.19
CA PRO A 175 -16.14 -2.73 -12.78
C PRO A 175 -14.69 -2.34 -12.54
N VAL A 176 -14.45 -1.48 -11.55
CA VAL A 176 -13.12 -0.99 -11.19
C VAL A 176 -12.83 -1.29 -9.72
N LEU A 177 -11.69 -1.93 -9.47
CA LEU A 177 -11.08 -2.00 -8.15
C LEU A 177 -9.89 -1.04 -8.09
N LYS A 178 -10.09 0.06 -7.39
CA LYS A 178 -8.99 0.96 -7.03
C LYS A 178 -8.19 0.35 -5.89
N ILE A 179 -6.86 0.35 -6.00
CA ILE A 179 -5.94 -0.05 -4.93
C ILE A 179 -5.01 1.11 -4.60
N GLY A 180 -5.10 1.58 -3.35
CA GLY A 180 -4.23 2.60 -2.77
C GLY A 180 -3.60 2.14 -1.46
N GLN A 181 -3.98 0.95 -0.94
CA GLN A 181 -3.41 0.35 0.26
C GLN A 181 -3.18 -1.15 0.08
N TYR A 182 -2.04 -1.63 0.56
CA TYR A 182 -1.64 -3.04 0.57
C TYR A 182 -1.48 -3.57 2.00
N PRO A 183 -1.53 -4.91 2.21
CA PRO A 183 -1.64 -6.00 1.23
C PRO A 183 -2.91 -5.93 0.37
N LEU A 184 -2.98 -6.71 -0.72
CA LEU A 184 -4.15 -6.71 -1.61
C LEU A 184 -5.46 -6.98 -0.84
N PRO A 185 -6.53 -6.20 -1.08
CA PRO A 185 -7.84 -6.36 -0.44
C PRO A 185 -8.55 -7.58 -1.03
N LYS A 186 -8.35 -8.75 -0.45
CA LYS A 186 -8.79 -10.05 -1.00
C LYS A 186 -10.29 -10.10 -1.30
N LYS A 187 -11.12 -9.55 -0.40
CA LYS A 187 -12.58 -9.56 -0.56
C LYS A 187 -13.01 -8.82 -1.83
N GLN A 188 -12.54 -7.60 -2.02
CA GLN A 188 -12.87 -6.80 -3.21
C GLN A 188 -12.26 -7.38 -4.47
N LEU A 189 -11.07 -7.98 -4.35
CA LEU A 189 -10.39 -8.64 -5.45
C LEU A 189 -11.21 -9.85 -5.94
N HIS A 190 -11.64 -10.72 -5.05
CA HIS A 190 -12.53 -11.85 -5.40
C HIS A 190 -13.85 -11.34 -6.01
N GLN A 191 -14.46 -10.31 -5.44
CA GLN A 191 -15.67 -9.70 -5.99
C GLN A 191 -15.50 -9.28 -7.45
N LEU A 192 -14.35 -8.67 -7.80
CA LEU A 192 -14.05 -8.27 -9.18
C LEU A 192 -13.83 -9.49 -10.08
N ILE A 193 -12.95 -10.40 -9.66
CA ILE A 193 -12.58 -11.59 -10.46
C ILE A 193 -13.79 -12.48 -10.74
N ASP A 194 -14.63 -12.71 -9.74
CA ASP A 194 -15.81 -13.57 -9.87
C ASP A 194 -16.91 -12.95 -10.73
N SER A 195 -16.87 -11.64 -10.95
CA SER A 195 -17.91 -10.91 -11.68
C SER A 195 -17.54 -10.56 -13.12
N CYS A 196 -16.30 -10.77 -13.56
CA CYS A 196 -15.80 -10.33 -14.87
C CYS A 196 -15.15 -11.49 -15.65
N ASP A 197 -15.26 -11.42 -16.97
CA ASP A 197 -14.67 -12.43 -17.88
C ASP A 197 -13.14 -12.30 -17.98
N GLU A 198 -12.66 -11.06 -18.01
CA GLU A 198 -11.23 -10.73 -18.14
C GLU A 198 -10.84 -9.67 -17.10
N ILE A 199 -9.54 -9.65 -16.73
CA ILE A 199 -9.00 -8.67 -15.78
C ILE A 199 -7.85 -7.91 -16.43
N LEU A 200 -7.96 -6.57 -16.42
CA LEU A 200 -6.90 -5.63 -16.77
C LEU A 200 -6.30 -5.06 -15.49
N VAL A 201 -4.97 -5.09 -15.37
CA VAL A 201 -4.24 -4.46 -14.27
C VAL A 201 -3.53 -3.21 -14.78
N LEU A 202 -3.85 -2.05 -14.20
CA LEU A 202 -3.20 -0.77 -14.44
C LEU A 202 -2.33 -0.42 -13.24
N GLU A 203 -1.02 -0.58 -13.40
CA GLU A 203 -0.03 -0.29 -12.35
C GLU A 203 1.20 0.40 -12.95
N ASP A 204 1.76 1.35 -12.21
CA ASP A 204 2.92 2.13 -12.64
C ASP A 204 4.21 1.49 -12.07
N GLY A 205 5.07 1.01 -12.96
CA GLY A 205 6.31 0.29 -12.63
C GLY A 205 6.27 -1.18 -13.06
N GLN A 206 6.77 -2.06 -12.20
CA GLN A 206 6.82 -3.49 -12.49
C GLN A 206 5.46 -4.18 -12.23
N PRO A 207 5.20 -5.36 -12.85
CA PRO A 207 3.96 -6.11 -12.64
C PRO A 207 3.91 -6.73 -11.24
N PHE A 208 3.63 -5.93 -10.24
CA PHE A 208 3.56 -6.33 -8.83
C PHE A 208 2.23 -7.02 -8.50
N VAL A 209 1.12 -6.37 -8.83
CA VAL A 209 -0.22 -6.93 -8.62
C VAL A 209 -0.50 -8.06 -9.59
N GLU A 210 -0.19 -7.88 -10.86
CA GLU A 210 -0.37 -8.92 -11.88
C GLU A 210 0.35 -10.23 -11.51
N LYS A 211 1.57 -10.17 -11.00
CA LYS A 211 2.29 -11.37 -10.54
C LYS A 211 1.60 -12.09 -9.39
N GLN A 212 1.02 -11.36 -8.46
CA GLN A 212 0.27 -11.94 -7.35
C GLN A 212 -1.03 -12.62 -7.86
N LEU A 213 -1.70 -12.01 -8.85
CA LEU A 213 -2.92 -12.58 -9.46
C LEU A 213 -2.65 -13.87 -10.22
N LYS A 214 -1.55 -13.98 -10.93
CA LYS A 214 -1.18 -15.20 -11.67
C LYS A 214 -1.15 -16.45 -10.78
N GLY A 215 -0.76 -16.33 -9.53
CA GLY A 215 -0.82 -17.40 -8.56
C GLY A 215 -2.25 -17.82 -8.17
N TYR A 216 -3.23 -16.92 -8.26
CA TYR A 216 -4.63 -17.18 -7.95
C TYR A 216 -5.43 -17.77 -9.12
N LEU A 217 -5.05 -17.48 -10.33
CA LEU A 217 -5.78 -17.89 -11.53
C LEU A 217 -5.48 -19.34 -11.96
N GLY A 218 -4.65 -20.07 -11.24
CA GLY A 218 -4.31 -21.46 -11.58
C GLY A 218 -3.64 -21.62 -12.94
N ILE A 219 -3.19 -20.52 -13.53
CA ILE A 219 -2.45 -20.50 -14.79
C ILE A 219 -0.96 -20.70 -14.43
N GLY A 220 -0.59 -21.92 -14.24
CA GLY A 220 0.79 -22.38 -14.11
C GLY A 220 1.37 -22.66 -15.47
#